data_4e43d02b2693f0e443a984458185fbf6
#
_entry.id   4e43d02b2693f0e443a984458185fbf6
#
_cell.length_a   1.000
_cell.length_b   1.000
_cell.length_c   1.000
_cell.angle_alpha   90.00
_cell.angle_beta   90.00
_cell.angle_gamma   90.00
#
_symmetry.space_group_name_H-M   'P 1'
#
loop_
_entity.id
_entity.type
_entity.pdbx_description
1 polymer ?
#
loop_
_entity_poly.entity_id
_entity_poly.type
_entity_poly.pdbx_seq_one_letter_code
_entity_poly.pdbx_strand_id
1 'polypeptide(L)'
;MKQPSAINIPSEVVDRLMREFKVEATVGKPQVAYRETIRRAAKAEGRYVRQTGGHGQFGHCWIEISPVEPGVGYTFENNIVGGVIPKEFIAPIDNGIREAAQSGILGGFEVVDFKASVFDGSYHDVDSSEMAFKIAGSMAFKEALQKADPCLLEPMMKVEVIIPEQYMGDVIGDISSRRGRIEGMDARMGEQQVHAFVPLSEMFGYATDLRSRTQGRGLFTMQFDHYEEVPKSIAEKVTGARK
;
A
#
# COMPACT_ATOMS: atom_id res chain seq x y z
N MET A 1 -14.51 -7.50 0.41
CA MET A 1 -14.22 -8.23 1.67
C MET A 1 -13.03 -7.56 2.31
N LYS A 2 -13.18 -6.97 3.51
CA LYS A 2 -12.05 -6.42 4.27
C LYS A 2 -11.13 -7.58 4.64
N GLN A 3 -9.89 -7.56 4.19
CA GLN A 3 -8.88 -8.48 4.70
C GLN A 3 -8.68 -8.21 6.20
N PRO A 4 -8.61 -9.23 7.04
CA PRO A 4 -8.36 -9.02 8.46
C PRO A 4 -6.96 -8.43 8.63
N SER A 5 -6.87 -7.33 9.37
CA SER A 5 -5.60 -6.80 9.86
C SER A 5 -4.84 -7.92 10.56
N ALA A 6 -3.57 -8.14 10.20
CA ALA A 6 -2.73 -9.13 10.84
C ALA A 6 -2.60 -8.77 12.34
N ILE A 7 -3.34 -9.48 13.18
CA ILE A 7 -3.23 -9.35 14.62
C ILE A 7 -2.00 -10.16 15.01
N ASN A 8 -1.01 -9.52 15.61
CA ASN A 8 0.15 -10.20 16.17
C ASN A 8 -0.29 -10.93 17.45
N ILE A 9 -0.71 -12.19 17.30
CA ILE A 9 -1.13 -13.04 18.41
C ILE A 9 0.14 -13.66 19.01
N PRO A 10 0.43 -13.49 20.31
CA PRO A 10 1.54 -14.15 20.98
C PRO A 10 1.47 -15.67 20.77
N SER A 11 2.61 -16.32 20.55
CA SER A 11 2.69 -17.78 20.33
C SER A 11 2.00 -18.58 21.44
N GLU A 12 2.08 -18.10 22.68
CA GLU A 12 1.41 -18.70 23.85
C GLU A 12 -0.12 -18.74 23.71
N VAL A 13 -0.72 -17.70 23.10
CA VAL A 13 -2.17 -17.64 22.85
C VAL A 13 -2.55 -18.61 21.73
N VAL A 14 -1.72 -18.73 20.70
CA VAL A 14 -1.93 -19.71 19.61
C VAL A 14 -1.83 -21.14 20.15
N ASP A 15 -0.79 -21.45 20.94
CA ASP A 15 -0.61 -22.75 21.58
C ASP A 15 -1.78 -23.10 22.51
N ARG A 16 -2.31 -22.11 23.21
CA ARG A 16 -3.46 -22.27 24.09
C ARG A 16 -4.74 -22.52 23.28
N LEU A 17 -4.97 -21.79 22.20
CA LEU A 17 -6.09 -22.01 21.28
C LEU A 17 -6.05 -23.42 20.68
N MET A 18 -4.87 -23.90 20.25
CA MET A 18 -4.71 -25.24 19.69
C MET A 18 -4.97 -26.32 20.73
N ARG A 19 -4.49 -26.17 21.99
CA ARG A 19 -4.67 -27.14 23.05
C ARG A 19 -6.08 -27.19 23.64
N GLU A 20 -6.66 -26.01 23.93
CA GLU A 20 -7.95 -25.94 24.63
C GLU A 20 -9.14 -26.09 23.67
N PHE A 21 -9.03 -25.57 22.44
CA PHE A 21 -10.14 -25.56 21.49
C PHE A 21 -9.99 -26.57 20.34
N LYS A 22 -8.89 -27.33 20.29
CA LYS A 22 -8.58 -28.32 19.22
C LYS A 22 -8.76 -27.72 17.79
N VAL A 23 -8.42 -26.45 17.62
CA VAL A 23 -8.47 -25.76 16.33
C VAL A 23 -7.13 -25.93 15.65
N GLU A 24 -7.10 -26.48 14.45
CA GLU A 24 -5.90 -26.44 13.59
C GLU A 24 -5.73 -25.01 13.08
N ALA A 25 -4.77 -24.28 13.66
CA ALA A 25 -4.39 -22.94 13.20
C ALA A 25 -2.98 -22.99 12.62
N THR A 26 -2.83 -22.59 11.38
CA THR A 26 -1.52 -22.38 10.76
C THR A 26 -1.07 -20.94 11.02
N VAL A 27 -0.03 -20.78 11.84
CA VAL A 27 0.55 -19.45 12.07
C VAL A 27 1.47 -19.12 10.90
N GLY A 28 1.01 -18.27 9.99
CA GLY A 28 1.85 -17.70 8.93
C GLY A 28 2.78 -16.62 9.47
N LYS A 29 3.86 -16.31 8.73
CA LYS A 29 4.67 -15.12 9.03
C LYS A 29 3.77 -13.88 8.93
N PRO A 30 3.89 -12.92 9.88
CA PRO A 30 3.13 -11.67 9.80
C PRO A 30 3.37 -11.00 8.44
N GLN A 31 2.29 -10.60 7.79
CA GLN A 31 2.39 -9.87 6.51
C GLN A 31 2.27 -8.38 6.76
N VAL A 32 3.18 -7.61 6.19
CA VAL A 32 3.12 -6.16 6.18
C VAL A 32 2.23 -5.71 5.04
N ALA A 33 1.30 -4.80 5.29
CA ALA A 33 0.42 -4.21 4.30
C ALA A 33 1.17 -3.13 3.52
N TYR A 34 2.07 -3.54 2.62
CA TYR A 34 2.71 -2.61 1.69
C TYR A 34 1.69 -2.02 0.72
N ARG A 35 2.03 -0.85 0.14
CA ARG A 35 1.29 -0.20 -0.93
C ARG A 35 2.24 0.26 -2.02
N GLU A 36 1.71 0.64 -3.17
CA GLU A 36 2.47 1.25 -4.25
C GLU A 36 1.96 2.66 -4.50
N THR A 37 2.81 3.54 -4.99
CA THR A 37 2.45 4.87 -5.48
C THR A 37 3.36 5.28 -6.63
N ILE A 38 3.17 6.48 -7.16
CA ILE A 38 3.95 7.01 -8.29
C ILE A 38 4.64 8.31 -7.89
N ARG A 39 5.82 8.57 -8.49
CA ARG A 39 6.61 9.78 -8.22
C ARG A 39 6.43 10.88 -9.24
N ARG A 40 5.94 10.56 -10.45
CA ARG A 40 5.78 11.52 -11.54
C ARG A 40 4.52 11.24 -12.35
N ALA A 41 4.07 12.27 -13.05
CA ALA A 41 2.97 12.14 -14.00
C ALA A 41 3.40 11.34 -15.23
N ALA A 42 2.47 10.59 -15.80
CA ALA A 42 2.66 9.84 -17.03
C ALA A 42 1.36 9.73 -17.81
N LYS A 43 1.49 9.67 -19.13
CA LYS A 43 0.39 9.46 -20.07
C LYS A 43 0.53 8.13 -20.77
N ALA A 44 -0.60 7.47 -20.99
CA ALA A 44 -0.64 6.23 -21.75
C ALA A 44 -1.97 6.04 -22.48
N GLU A 45 -1.88 5.28 -23.54
CA GLU A 45 -3.01 4.84 -24.36
C GLU A 45 -3.47 3.46 -23.91
N GLY A 46 -4.78 3.28 -23.79
CA GLY A 46 -5.39 1.95 -23.67
C GLY A 46 -6.27 1.69 -24.87
N ARG A 47 -5.93 0.66 -25.65
CA ARG A 47 -6.71 0.27 -26.80
C ARG A 47 -7.04 -1.22 -26.76
N TYR A 48 -8.31 -1.52 -26.63
CA TYR A 48 -8.83 -2.88 -26.66
C TYR A 48 -9.69 -3.08 -27.89
N VAL A 49 -9.23 -3.95 -28.78
CA VAL A 49 -9.94 -4.32 -30.01
C VAL A 49 -9.98 -5.83 -30.10
N ARG A 50 -11.17 -6.39 -30.20
CA ARG A 50 -11.37 -7.83 -30.40
C ARG A 50 -12.46 -8.06 -31.44
N GLN A 51 -12.15 -8.81 -32.47
CA GLN A 51 -13.12 -9.30 -33.45
C GLN A 51 -13.29 -10.81 -33.30
N THR A 52 -14.48 -11.25 -32.92
CA THR A 52 -14.83 -12.66 -32.83
C THR A 52 -16.17 -12.83 -33.57
N GLY A 53 -16.14 -13.23 -34.84
CA GLY A 53 -17.26 -13.71 -35.67
C GLY A 53 -18.64 -13.11 -35.34
N GLY A 54 -18.92 -11.84 -35.68
CA GLY A 54 -20.16 -11.14 -35.39
C GLY A 54 -19.90 -9.71 -34.92
N HIS A 55 -20.37 -9.34 -33.74
CA HIS A 55 -20.07 -8.02 -33.15
C HIS A 55 -18.65 -7.99 -32.60
N GLY A 56 -17.87 -6.97 -33.00
CA GLY A 56 -16.56 -6.67 -32.42
C GLY A 56 -16.67 -6.09 -31.02
N GLN A 57 -15.53 -5.91 -30.37
CA GLN A 57 -15.39 -5.15 -29.15
C GLN A 57 -14.35 -4.05 -29.36
N PHE A 58 -14.69 -2.81 -29.03
CA PHE A 58 -13.82 -1.66 -29.21
C PHE A 58 -13.87 -0.75 -27.99
N GLY A 59 -12.71 -0.46 -27.42
CA GLY A 59 -12.53 0.55 -26.38
C GLY A 59 -11.17 1.22 -26.56
N HIS A 60 -11.15 2.55 -26.58
CA HIS A 60 -9.92 3.32 -26.76
C HIS A 60 -9.96 4.59 -25.94
N CYS A 61 -8.97 4.77 -25.06
CA CYS A 61 -8.83 5.96 -24.26
C CYS A 61 -7.37 6.33 -24.03
N TRP A 62 -7.12 7.61 -23.88
CA TRP A 62 -5.89 8.16 -23.36
C TRP A 62 -6.10 8.67 -21.94
N ILE A 63 -5.22 8.29 -21.03
CA ILE A 63 -5.25 8.76 -19.66
C ILE A 63 -3.92 9.40 -19.26
N GLU A 64 -3.99 10.29 -18.30
CA GLU A 64 -2.85 10.80 -17.55
C GLU A 64 -3.03 10.42 -16.09
N ILE A 65 -1.99 9.87 -15.48
CA ILE A 65 -1.92 9.69 -14.03
C ILE A 65 -0.89 10.64 -13.44
N SER A 66 -1.16 11.17 -12.25
CA SER A 66 -0.26 12.08 -11.55
C SER A 66 -0.30 11.81 -10.05
N PRO A 67 0.83 11.97 -9.33
CA PRO A 67 0.84 11.83 -7.88
C PRO A 67 -0.01 12.91 -7.22
N VAL A 68 -0.59 12.58 -6.07
CA VAL A 68 -1.27 13.52 -5.18
C VAL A 68 -0.66 13.43 -3.78
N GLU A 69 -1.07 14.34 -2.89
CA GLU A 69 -0.58 14.34 -1.51
C GLU A 69 -0.88 13.01 -0.79
N PRO A 70 0.05 12.53 0.05
CA PRO A 70 -0.14 11.30 0.82
C PRO A 70 -1.46 11.29 1.61
N GLY A 71 -2.19 10.18 1.51
CA GLY A 71 -3.46 9.99 2.21
C GLY A 71 -4.70 10.50 1.48
N VAL A 72 -4.56 11.16 0.32
CA VAL A 72 -5.69 11.57 -0.53
C VAL A 72 -6.37 10.38 -1.18
N GLY A 73 -5.60 9.33 -1.48
CA GLY A 73 -6.09 8.14 -2.14
C GLY A 73 -6.23 8.31 -3.64
N TYR A 74 -7.30 7.73 -4.21
CA TYR A 74 -7.58 7.77 -5.64
C TYR A 74 -8.61 8.83 -6.00
N THR A 75 -8.33 9.63 -7.02
CA THR A 75 -9.27 10.59 -7.62
C THR A 75 -9.31 10.44 -9.14
N PHE A 76 -10.50 10.69 -9.73
CA PHE A 76 -10.71 10.58 -11.17
C PHE A 76 -11.30 11.87 -11.74
N GLU A 77 -10.79 12.31 -12.89
CA GLU A 77 -11.27 13.49 -13.62
C GLU A 77 -11.60 13.13 -15.08
N ASN A 78 -12.70 13.68 -15.56
CA ASN A 78 -13.07 13.58 -16.97
C ASN A 78 -12.72 14.89 -17.68
N ASN A 79 -11.70 14.85 -18.51
CA ASN A 79 -11.18 15.97 -19.31
C ASN A 79 -11.47 15.79 -20.81
N ILE A 80 -12.44 14.94 -21.17
CA ILE A 80 -12.85 14.73 -22.55
C ILE A 80 -13.51 16.00 -23.10
N VAL A 81 -13.03 16.43 -24.26
CA VAL A 81 -13.58 17.58 -25.00
C VAL A 81 -14.14 17.09 -26.34
N GLY A 82 -15.23 17.70 -26.80
CA GLY A 82 -15.81 17.43 -28.13
C GLY A 82 -16.54 16.08 -28.24
N GLY A 83 -16.74 15.34 -27.14
CA GLY A 83 -17.51 14.11 -27.17
C GLY A 83 -16.84 12.93 -27.87
N VAL A 84 -15.50 12.92 -27.99
CA VAL A 84 -14.72 11.84 -28.62
C VAL A 84 -14.90 10.49 -27.96
N ILE A 85 -15.32 10.49 -26.69
CA ILE A 85 -15.82 9.30 -25.96
C ILE A 85 -17.22 9.66 -25.43
N PRO A 86 -18.27 8.89 -25.72
CA PRO A 86 -19.60 9.04 -25.13
C PRO A 86 -19.56 8.99 -23.60
N LYS A 87 -20.43 9.78 -22.96
CA LYS A 87 -20.45 9.92 -21.48
C LYS A 87 -20.66 8.59 -20.76
N GLU A 88 -21.41 7.67 -21.35
CA GLU A 88 -21.69 6.35 -20.81
C GLU A 88 -20.45 5.48 -20.61
N PHE A 89 -19.37 5.72 -21.39
CA PHE A 89 -18.12 4.95 -21.27
C PHE A 89 -17.11 5.54 -20.28
N ILE A 90 -17.35 6.73 -19.74
CA ILE A 90 -16.44 7.37 -18.79
C ILE A 90 -16.38 6.61 -17.44
N ALA A 91 -17.53 6.22 -16.89
CA ALA A 91 -17.59 5.43 -15.67
C ALA A 91 -16.95 4.03 -15.81
N PRO A 92 -17.16 3.28 -16.92
CA PRO A 92 -16.39 2.08 -17.23
C PRO A 92 -14.88 2.26 -17.23
N ILE A 93 -14.34 3.35 -17.79
CA ILE A 93 -12.89 3.65 -17.75
C ILE A 93 -12.42 3.81 -16.32
N ASP A 94 -13.10 4.63 -15.50
CA ASP A 94 -12.79 4.81 -14.07
C ASP A 94 -12.78 3.47 -13.33
N ASN A 95 -13.81 2.64 -13.54
CA ASN A 95 -13.89 1.31 -12.94
C ASN A 95 -12.72 0.41 -13.33
N GLY A 96 -12.30 0.46 -14.59
CA GLY A 96 -11.15 -0.30 -15.09
C GLY A 96 -9.83 0.13 -14.44
N ILE A 97 -9.63 1.43 -14.26
CA ILE A 97 -8.47 2.00 -13.55
C ILE A 97 -8.49 1.60 -12.08
N ARG A 98 -9.63 1.75 -11.41
CA ARG A 98 -9.83 1.44 -9.99
C ARG A 98 -9.56 -0.03 -9.66
N GLU A 99 -10.05 -0.94 -10.50
CA GLU A 99 -9.77 -2.36 -10.34
C GLU A 99 -8.30 -2.70 -10.59
N ALA A 100 -7.70 -2.10 -11.63
CA ALA A 100 -6.29 -2.31 -11.93
C ALA A 100 -5.38 -1.78 -10.80
N ALA A 101 -5.76 -0.68 -10.14
CA ALA A 101 -5.02 -0.10 -9.02
C ALA A 101 -5.01 -1.00 -7.78
N GLN A 102 -5.92 -1.97 -7.65
CA GLN A 102 -5.89 -2.93 -6.53
C GLN A 102 -4.69 -3.87 -6.58
N SER A 103 -4.01 -3.96 -7.71
CA SER A 103 -2.84 -4.81 -7.91
C SER A 103 -1.79 -4.08 -8.73
N GLY A 104 -0.86 -3.43 -8.04
CA GLY A 104 0.25 -2.71 -8.66
C GLY A 104 1.27 -3.62 -9.36
N ILE A 105 2.29 -3.01 -9.96
CA ILE A 105 3.25 -3.69 -10.83
C ILE A 105 4.58 -4.06 -10.15
N LEU A 106 4.88 -3.51 -8.99
CA LEU A 106 6.12 -3.79 -8.27
C LEU A 106 6.04 -5.08 -7.46
N GLY A 107 5.03 -5.19 -6.61
CA GLY A 107 4.80 -6.34 -5.74
C GLY A 107 3.36 -6.84 -5.77
N GLY A 108 2.50 -6.26 -6.60
CA GLY A 108 1.07 -6.55 -6.68
C GLY A 108 0.31 -5.96 -5.49
N PHE A 109 0.81 -4.89 -4.88
CA PHE A 109 0.13 -4.17 -3.81
C PHE A 109 -0.79 -3.10 -4.39
N GLU A 110 -1.77 -2.68 -3.60
CA GLU A 110 -2.68 -1.60 -3.99
C GLU A 110 -1.92 -0.30 -4.29
N VAL A 111 -2.24 0.33 -5.42
CA VAL A 111 -1.69 1.65 -5.79
C VAL A 111 -2.56 2.73 -5.20
N VAL A 112 -1.95 3.66 -4.47
CA VAL A 112 -2.64 4.74 -3.75
C VAL A 112 -2.03 6.11 -4.07
N ASP A 113 -2.72 7.16 -3.65
CA ASP A 113 -2.26 8.55 -3.72
C ASP A 113 -1.92 9.01 -5.14
N PHE A 114 -2.86 8.75 -6.06
CA PHE A 114 -2.77 9.21 -7.43
C PHE A 114 -4.10 9.75 -7.96
N LYS A 115 -4.00 10.64 -8.91
CA LYS A 115 -5.12 11.14 -9.72
C LYS A 115 -5.02 10.55 -11.11
N ALA A 116 -6.11 10.06 -11.67
CA ALA A 116 -6.21 9.71 -13.08
C ALA A 116 -7.17 10.66 -13.80
N SER A 117 -6.82 11.07 -15.00
CA SER A 117 -7.71 11.85 -15.87
C SER A 117 -7.78 11.21 -17.24
N VAL A 118 -8.99 11.04 -17.78
CA VAL A 118 -9.20 10.67 -19.17
C VAL A 118 -9.34 11.95 -20.00
N PHE A 119 -8.55 12.10 -21.09
CA PHE A 119 -8.50 13.34 -21.84
C PHE A 119 -8.70 13.18 -23.34
N ASP A 120 -8.55 11.95 -23.89
CA ASP A 120 -8.73 11.67 -25.30
C ASP A 120 -9.12 10.21 -25.52
N GLY A 121 -9.54 9.86 -26.73
CA GLY A 121 -9.88 8.52 -27.14
C GLY A 121 -10.72 8.50 -28.41
N SER A 122 -11.31 7.37 -28.70
CA SER A 122 -12.25 7.21 -29.79
C SER A 122 -13.25 6.10 -29.50
N TYR A 123 -14.38 6.12 -30.17
CA TYR A 123 -15.39 5.08 -30.07
C TYR A 123 -15.81 4.61 -31.47
N HIS A 124 -16.47 3.47 -31.50
CA HIS A 124 -17.04 2.89 -32.70
C HIS A 124 -18.53 2.60 -32.46
N ASP A 125 -19.41 3.15 -33.30
CA ASP A 125 -20.87 3.13 -33.06
C ASP A 125 -21.46 1.73 -32.83
N VAL A 126 -20.86 0.70 -33.43
CA VAL A 126 -21.37 -0.68 -33.37
C VAL A 126 -20.63 -1.55 -32.36
N ASP A 127 -19.30 -1.38 -32.26
CA ASP A 127 -18.43 -2.31 -31.52
C ASP A 127 -17.99 -1.80 -30.14
N SER A 128 -18.29 -0.53 -29.81
CA SER A 128 -17.99 0.02 -28.49
C SER A 128 -18.92 -0.55 -27.42
N SER A 129 -18.34 -0.89 -26.27
CA SER A 129 -19.07 -1.41 -25.13
C SER A 129 -18.44 -0.95 -23.81
N GLU A 130 -19.23 -0.93 -22.73
CA GLU A 130 -18.73 -0.63 -21.39
C GLU A 130 -17.58 -1.55 -20.98
N MET A 131 -17.69 -2.85 -21.30
CA MET A 131 -16.65 -3.82 -20.99
C MET A 131 -15.35 -3.52 -21.75
N ALA A 132 -15.44 -3.14 -23.04
CA ALA A 132 -14.27 -2.81 -23.83
C ALA A 132 -13.55 -1.54 -23.30
N PHE A 133 -14.30 -0.52 -22.89
CA PHE A 133 -13.74 0.68 -22.29
C PHE A 133 -13.18 0.44 -20.89
N LYS A 134 -13.79 -0.43 -20.09
CA LYS A 134 -13.24 -0.86 -18.80
C LYS A 134 -11.87 -1.55 -18.98
N ILE A 135 -11.76 -2.45 -19.95
CA ILE A 135 -10.49 -3.11 -20.27
C ILE A 135 -9.46 -2.10 -20.79
N ALA A 136 -9.88 -1.18 -21.69
CA ALA A 136 -8.99 -0.13 -22.21
C ALA A 136 -8.46 0.77 -21.07
N GLY A 137 -9.31 1.18 -20.13
CA GLY A 137 -8.91 1.92 -18.94
C GLY A 137 -7.87 1.18 -18.07
N SER A 138 -8.10 -0.12 -17.85
CA SER A 138 -7.15 -0.98 -17.13
C SER A 138 -5.80 -1.10 -17.85
N MET A 139 -5.81 -1.23 -19.19
CA MET A 139 -4.58 -1.31 -20.01
C MET A 139 -3.81 0.02 -19.96
N ALA A 140 -4.51 1.15 -20.16
CA ALA A 140 -3.93 2.48 -20.10
C ALA A 140 -3.28 2.74 -18.74
N PHE A 141 -3.96 2.38 -17.64
CA PHE A 141 -3.44 2.54 -16.29
C PHE A 141 -2.16 1.74 -16.06
N LYS A 142 -2.13 0.47 -16.43
CA LYS A 142 -0.93 -0.38 -16.25
C LYS A 142 0.26 0.15 -17.02
N GLU A 143 0.05 0.64 -18.24
CA GLU A 143 1.12 1.24 -19.04
C GLU A 143 1.57 2.60 -18.47
N ALA A 144 0.64 3.44 -18.04
CA ALA A 144 0.96 4.70 -17.39
C ALA A 144 1.75 4.47 -16.09
N LEU A 145 1.36 3.47 -15.29
CA LEU A 145 2.03 3.12 -14.04
C LEU A 145 3.50 2.74 -14.25
N GLN A 146 3.81 1.97 -15.33
CA GLN A 146 5.21 1.66 -15.67
C GLN A 146 6.05 2.91 -15.99
N LYS A 147 5.44 3.93 -16.59
CA LYS A 147 6.10 5.17 -16.98
C LYS A 147 6.19 6.20 -15.86
N ALA A 148 5.37 6.04 -14.82
CA ALA A 148 5.19 7.00 -13.74
C ALA A 148 6.22 6.89 -12.59
N ASP A 149 7.27 6.09 -12.75
CA ASP A 149 8.28 5.80 -11.71
C ASP A 149 7.62 5.31 -10.41
N PRO A 150 7.03 4.11 -10.41
CA PRO A 150 6.34 3.57 -9.25
C PRO A 150 7.29 3.26 -8.11
N CYS A 151 6.85 3.43 -6.86
CA CYS A 151 7.60 3.11 -5.66
C CYS A 151 6.75 2.37 -4.64
N LEU A 152 7.44 1.62 -3.76
CA LEU A 152 6.82 0.86 -2.68
C LEU A 152 6.69 1.73 -1.43
N LEU A 153 5.55 1.62 -0.76
CA LEU A 153 5.28 2.26 0.52
C LEU A 153 5.17 1.23 1.64
N GLU A 154 5.71 1.55 2.81
CA GLU A 154 5.57 0.77 4.03
C GLU A 154 4.81 1.53 5.12
N PRO A 155 4.02 0.82 5.96
CA PRO A 155 3.33 1.46 7.06
C PRO A 155 4.30 1.81 8.18
N MET A 156 4.28 3.07 8.60
CA MET A 156 5.02 3.61 9.74
C MET A 156 4.13 3.60 10.98
N MET A 157 4.69 3.06 12.05
CA MET A 157 4.03 2.99 13.34
C MET A 157 4.54 4.11 14.23
N LYS A 158 3.62 4.88 14.83
CA LYS A 158 3.93 5.76 15.95
C LYS A 158 4.08 4.89 17.17
N VAL A 159 5.29 4.87 17.71
CA VAL A 159 5.70 4.04 18.87
C VAL A 159 6.01 4.94 20.05
N GLU A 160 5.45 4.62 21.20
CA GLU A 160 5.75 5.25 22.46
C GLU A 160 6.30 4.18 23.40
N VAL A 161 7.50 4.43 23.96
CA VAL A 161 8.16 3.49 24.87
C VAL A 161 8.41 4.18 26.21
N ILE A 162 7.93 3.58 27.29
CA ILE A 162 8.13 4.06 28.67
C ILE A 162 9.11 3.12 29.36
N ILE A 163 10.22 3.66 29.84
CA ILE A 163 11.33 2.90 30.44
C ILE A 163 11.97 3.66 31.59
N PRO A 164 12.55 2.96 32.55
CA PRO A 164 13.46 3.60 33.52
C PRO A 164 14.66 4.22 32.79
N GLU A 165 15.11 5.39 33.28
CA GLU A 165 16.17 6.19 32.65
C GLU A 165 17.47 5.40 32.36
N GLN A 166 17.82 4.45 33.18
CA GLN A 166 19.01 3.62 33.00
C GLN A 166 19.04 2.77 31.76
N TYR A 167 17.89 2.50 31.10
CA TYR A 167 17.77 1.72 29.86
C TYR A 167 17.62 2.60 28.60
N MET A 168 17.63 3.90 28.75
CA MET A 168 17.37 4.84 27.65
C MET A 168 18.33 4.62 26.48
N GLY A 169 19.63 4.48 26.73
CA GLY A 169 20.63 4.27 25.69
C GLY A 169 20.40 2.99 24.89
N ASP A 170 20.10 1.88 25.57
CA ASP A 170 19.86 0.60 24.94
C ASP A 170 18.59 0.61 24.06
N VAL A 171 17.53 1.27 24.54
CA VAL A 171 16.27 1.36 23.82
C VAL A 171 16.36 2.30 22.60
N ILE A 172 17.03 3.44 22.73
CA ILE A 172 17.29 4.35 21.61
C ILE A 172 18.12 3.63 20.53
N GLY A 173 19.16 2.90 20.94
CA GLY A 173 19.99 2.11 20.04
C GLY A 173 19.18 1.03 19.31
N ASP A 174 18.29 0.34 20.02
CA ASP A 174 17.42 -0.68 19.42
C ASP A 174 16.42 -0.08 18.42
N ILE A 175 15.72 1.00 18.79
CA ILE A 175 14.80 1.72 17.89
C ILE A 175 15.54 2.19 16.64
N SER A 176 16.73 2.76 16.78
CA SER A 176 17.56 3.21 15.66
C SER A 176 17.97 2.05 14.75
N SER A 177 18.33 0.89 15.31
CA SER A 177 18.68 -0.31 14.56
C SER A 177 17.51 -0.86 13.74
N ARG A 178 16.27 -0.57 14.17
CA ARG A 178 15.00 -0.91 13.49
C ARG A 178 14.55 0.14 12.50
N ARG A 179 15.46 0.98 12.01
CA ARG A 179 15.15 2.11 11.11
C ARG A 179 14.18 3.12 11.73
N GLY A 180 14.07 3.11 13.05
CA GLY A 180 13.21 4.04 13.78
C GLY A 180 13.80 5.44 13.81
N ARG A 181 12.93 6.44 13.68
CA ARG A 181 13.25 7.86 13.79
C ARG A 181 12.69 8.37 15.11
N ILE A 182 13.59 8.78 16.01
CA ILE A 182 13.19 9.38 17.30
C ILE A 182 12.66 10.80 17.05
N GLU A 183 11.44 11.08 17.52
CA GLU A 183 10.78 12.37 17.37
C GLU A 183 10.94 13.23 18.65
N GLY A 184 10.99 12.60 19.80
CA GLY A 184 11.10 13.29 21.07
C GLY A 184 11.27 12.36 22.26
N MET A 185 11.60 12.95 23.39
CA MET A 185 11.72 12.25 24.67
C MET A 185 11.20 13.15 25.79
N ASP A 186 10.39 12.58 26.67
CA ASP A 186 9.85 13.25 27.84
C ASP A 186 10.27 12.53 29.12
N ALA A 187 10.82 13.29 30.08
CA ALA A 187 11.18 12.75 31.38
C ALA A 187 10.02 12.90 32.40
N ARG A 188 9.65 11.82 33.07
CA ARG A 188 8.65 11.83 34.15
C ARG A 188 9.10 10.98 35.33
N MET A 189 9.35 11.60 36.48
CA MET A 189 9.56 10.93 37.78
C MET A 189 10.48 9.69 37.74
N GLY A 190 11.65 9.78 37.05
CA GLY A 190 12.61 8.68 36.95
C GLY A 190 12.34 7.70 35.79
N GLU A 191 11.33 7.95 35.00
CA GLU A 191 11.05 7.24 33.74
C GLU A 191 11.29 8.16 32.55
N GLN A 192 11.61 7.56 31.40
CA GLN A 192 11.74 8.24 30.12
C GLN A 192 10.66 7.70 29.18
N GLN A 193 9.95 8.61 28.52
CA GLN A 193 9.01 8.30 27.46
C GLN A 193 9.65 8.68 26.12
N VAL A 194 9.90 7.70 25.27
CA VAL A 194 10.50 7.86 23.94
C VAL A 194 9.41 7.78 22.89
N HIS A 195 9.34 8.79 22.03
CA HIS A 195 8.44 8.84 20.88
C HIS A 195 9.22 8.61 19.60
N ALA A 196 8.77 7.69 18.76
CA ALA A 196 9.43 7.36 17.51
C ALA A 196 8.46 6.93 16.43
N PHE A 197 8.87 7.09 15.17
CA PHE A 197 8.27 6.38 14.03
C PHE A 197 9.14 5.22 13.64
N VAL A 198 8.54 4.03 13.54
CA VAL A 198 9.26 2.79 13.21
C VAL A 198 8.44 2.02 12.16
N PRO A 199 9.08 1.50 11.08
CA PRO A 199 8.38 0.64 10.13
C PRO A 199 7.78 -0.59 10.79
N LEU A 200 6.54 -0.93 10.43
CA LEU A 200 5.87 -2.11 11.00
C LEU A 200 6.68 -3.39 10.80
N SER A 201 7.37 -3.53 9.67
CA SER A 201 8.22 -4.70 9.37
C SER A 201 9.31 -4.94 10.40
N GLU A 202 9.78 -3.89 11.08
CA GLU A 202 10.85 -3.93 12.08
C GLU A 202 10.32 -4.10 13.52
N MET A 203 9.00 -4.04 13.71
CA MET A 203 8.37 -4.14 15.03
C MET A 203 8.05 -5.57 15.45
N PHE A 204 8.19 -6.54 14.55
CA PHE A 204 7.98 -7.94 14.90
C PHE A 204 9.01 -8.40 15.92
N GLY A 205 8.54 -8.99 17.02
CA GLY A 205 9.38 -9.42 18.13
C GLY A 205 9.82 -8.32 19.10
N TYR A 206 9.48 -7.05 18.84
CA TYR A 206 9.91 -5.91 19.67
C TYR A 206 9.53 -6.06 21.16
N ALA A 207 8.35 -6.60 21.45
CA ALA A 207 7.91 -6.82 22.85
C ALA A 207 8.89 -7.70 23.63
N THR A 208 9.40 -8.76 23.00
CA THR A 208 10.37 -9.67 23.64
C THR A 208 11.72 -8.98 23.84
N ASP A 209 12.17 -8.26 22.81
CA ASP A 209 13.46 -7.55 22.86
C ASP A 209 13.44 -6.43 23.90
N LEU A 210 12.35 -5.66 23.96
CA LEU A 210 12.18 -4.61 24.98
C LEU A 210 12.21 -5.18 26.39
N ARG A 211 11.46 -6.27 26.65
CA ARG A 211 11.46 -6.95 27.96
C ARG A 211 12.85 -7.46 28.35
N SER A 212 13.57 -8.05 27.42
CA SER A 212 14.92 -8.54 27.65
C SER A 212 15.88 -7.42 28.03
N ARG A 213 15.86 -6.31 27.29
CA ARG A 213 16.73 -5.15 27.51
C ARG A 213 16.41 -4.38 28.79
N THR A 214 15.15 -4.35 29.20
CA THR A 214 14.67 -3.56 30.34
C THR A 214 14.38 -4.40 31.59
N GLN A 215 14.73 -5.68 31.58
CA GLN A 215 14.43 -6.62 32.66
C GLN A 215 12.92 -6.66 32.99
N GLY A 216 12.08 -6.58 31.96
CA GLY A 216 10.63 -6.59 32.10
C GLY A 216 9.99 -5.26 32.52
N ARG A 217 10.76 -4.18 32.67
CA ARG A 217 10.28 -2.88 33.16
C ARG A 217 9.86 -1.90 32.05
N GLY A 218 10.11 -2.25 30.78
CA GLY A 218 9.70 -1.43 29.64
C GLY A 218 8.27 -1.73 29.20
N LEU A 219 7.53 -0.68 28.89
CA LEU A 219 6.20 -0.74 28.28
C LEU A 219 6.26 -0.03 26.94
N PHE A 220 5.49 -0.49 25.96
CA PHE A 220 5.34 0.25 24.70
C PHE A 220 3.92 0.17 24.19
N THR A 221 3.55 1.16 23.42
CA THR A 221 2.36 1.19 22.59
C THR A 221 2.76 1.50 21.17
N MET A 222 2.02 0.99 20.19
CA MET A 222 2.19 1.34 18.79
C MET A 222 0.84 1.45 18.10
N GLN A 223 0.74 2.41 17.19
CA GLN A 223 -0.43 2.60 16.34
C GLN A 223 0.03 2.99 14.94
N PHE A 224 -0.75 2.64 13.92
CA PHE A 224 -0.49 3.11 12.57
C PHE A 224 -0.57 4.64 12.51
N ASP A 225 0.37 5.26 11.81
CA ASP A 225 0.39 6.71 11.61
C ASP A 225 0.24 7.06 10.12
N HIS A 226 1.21 6.70 9.30
CA HIS A 226 1.24 7.03 7.87
C HIS A 226 2.03 6.00 7.06
N TYR A 227 2.08 6.21 5.75
CA TYR A 227 2.94 5.45 4.84
C TYR A 227 4.16 6.27 4.45
N GLU A 228 5.34 5.66 4.39
CA GLU A 228 6.58 6.23 3.86
C GLU A 228 7.16 5.35 2.76
N GLU A 229 7.96 5.95 1.88
CA GLU A 229 8.63 5.23 0.83
C GLU A 229 9.69 4.26 1.38
N VAL A 230 9.65 3.03 0.89
CA VAL A 230 10.59 1.98 1.29
C VAL A 230 11.95 2.23 0.64
N PRO A 231 13.08 2.15 1.40
CA PRO A 231 14.42 2.20 0.83
C PRO A 231 14.61 1.16 -0.29
N LYS A 232 15.28 1.53 -1.37
CA LYS A 232 15.44 0.71 -2.58
C LYS A 232 15.92 -0.72 -2.28
N SER A 233 16.90 -0.87 -1.39
CA SER A 233 17.46 -2.18 -1.02
C SER A 233 16.45 -3.11 -0.34
N ILE A 234 15.45 -2.54 0.35
CA ILE A 234 14.38 -3.29 1.00
C ILE A 234 13.26 -3.55 0.01
N ALA A 235 12.91 -2.56 -0.82
CA ALA A 235 11.92 -2.73 -1.88
C ALA A 235 12.28 -3.89 -2.81
N GLU A 236 13.54 -4.02 -3.21
CA GLU A 236 14.03 -5.14 -4.03
C GLU A 236 13.86 -6.51 -3.34
N LYS A 237 14.06 -6.58 -2.02
CA LYS A 237 13.83 -7.81 -1.24
C LYS A 237 12.35 -8.17 -1.15
N VAL A 238 11.50 -7.18 -0.94
CA VAL A 238 10.05 -7.38 -0.80
C VAL A 238 9.43 -7.78 -2.14
N THR A 239 9.79 -7.14 -3.23
CA THR A 239 9.27 -7.39 -4.57
C THR A 239 9.93 -8.60 -5.24
N GLY A 240 11.20 -8.86 -4.99
CA GLY A 240 11.95 -10.01 -5.53
C GLY A 240 11.50 -11.36 -4.98
N ALA A 241 10.86 -11.40 -3.84
CA ALA A 241 10.30 -12.61 -3.24
C ALA A 241 9.06 -13.16 -4.00
N ARG A 242 8.59 -12.46 -5.03
CA ARG A 242 7.42 -12.84 -5.86
C ARG A 242 7.76 -13.23 -7.30
N LYS A 243 9.06 -13.45 -7.61
CA LYS A 243 9.48 -14.01 -8.90
C LYS A 243 9.34 -15.52 -8.94
#